data_7cf32517669ba34fca0b38fe2c1a480d
#
_entry.id   7cf32517669ba34fca0b38fe2c1a480d
#
_cell.length_a   1.000
_cell.length_b   1.000
_cell.length_c   1.000
_cell.angle_alpha   90.00
_cell.angle_beta   90.00
_cell.angle_gamma   90.00
#
_symmetry.space_group_name_H-M   'P 1'
#
loop_
_entity.id
_entity.type
_entity.pdbx_description
1 polymer ?
#
loop_
_entity_poly.entity_id
_entity_poly.type
_entity_poly.pdbx_seq_one_letter_code
_entity_poly.pdbx_strand_id
1 'polypeptide(L)'
;MREIVVISGKGGTGKTTVCASFAHLAESKVICDLDVDAPDLHILLQPEIREHTPFISGHSARIRQDDCIRCGQCADLCRFEAVRPHDGGFLIDDHCEGCGVCVKLCPQQAI
;
A
#
# COMPACT_ATOMS: atom_id res chain seq x y z
N MET A 1 29.71 -6.27 3.92
CA MET A 1 28.77 -5.32 3.29
C MET A 1 28.18 -4.46 4.41
N ARG A 2 28.09 -3.15 4.24
CA ARG A 2 27.43 -2.24 5.19
C ARG A 2 26.07 -1.90 4.62
N GLU A 3 25.04 -1.89 5.46
CA GLU A 3 23.67 -1.58 5.08
C GLU A 3 23.20 -0.34 5.84
N ILE A 4 22.52 0.56 5.15
CA ILE A 4 21.89 1.75 5.73
C ILE A 4 20.42 1.72 5.32
N VAL A 5 19.54 1.72 6.31
CA VAL A 5 18.09 1.78 6.10
C VAL A 5 17.58 3.14 6.58
N VAL A 6 16.89 3.87 5.70
CA VAL A 6 16.30 5.17 6.01
C VAL A 6 14.77 5.02 6.06
N ILE A 7 14.20 5.22 7.23
CA ILE A 7 12.76 5.10 7.47
C ILE A 7 12.20 6.38 8.09
N SER A 8 10.92 6.64 7.88
CA SER A 8 10.21 7.69 8.61
C SER A 8 8.73 7.32 8.77
N GLY A 9 8.13 7.79 9.86
CA GLY A 9 6.71 7.58 10.15
C GLY A 9 5.77 8.59 9.48
N LYS A 10 6.29 9.56 8.72
CA LYS A 10 5.47 10.61 8.09
C LYS A 10 6.09 11.03 6.75
N GLY A 11 5.25 11.37 5.77
CA GLY A 11 5.65 11.96 4.51
C GLY A 11 6.33 13.34 4.69
N GLY A 12 7.15 13.75 3.73
CA GLY A 12 7.80 15.05 3.72
C GLY A 12 8.96 15.24 4.69
N THR A 13 9.47 14.20 5.34
CA THR A 13 10.58 14.24 6.30
C THR A 13 11.96 14.29 5.64
N GLY A 14 12.05 14.24 4.31
CA GLY A 14 13.30 14.28 3.58
C GLY A 14 13.99 12.93 3.37
N LYS A 15 13.31 11.78 3.57
CA LYS A 15 13.86 10.43 3.31
C LYS A 15 14.58 10.35 1.97
N THR A 16 13.84 10.66 0.90
CA THR A 16 14.34 10.57 -0.48
C THR A 16 15.56 11.46 -0.72
N THR A 17 15.56 12.67 -0.16
CA THR A 17 16.70 13.60 -0.25
C THR A 17 17.94 13.06 0.46
N VAL A 18 17.78 12.50 1.65
CA VAL A 18 18.88 11.90 2.42
C VAL A 18 19.42 10.68 1.68
N CYS A 19 18.55 9.79 1.19
CA CYS A 19 18.95 8.62 0.40
C CYS A 19 19.72 9.02 -0.88
N ALA A 20 19.24 10.01 -1.61
CA ALA A 20 19.90 10.53 -2.81
C ALA A 20 21.28 11.13 -2.49
N SER A 21 21.42 11.83 -1.35
CA SER A 21 22.70 12.39 -0.91
C SER A 21 23.70 11.29 -0.58
N PHE A 22 23.33 10.26 0.17
CA PHE A 22 24.19 9.09 0.40
C PHE A 22 24.53 8.37 -0.89
N ALA A 23 23.56 8.23 -1.78
CA ALA A 23 23.78 7.64 -3.09
C ALA A 23 24.82 8.41 -3.91
N HIS A 24 24.80 9.73 -3.85
CA HIS A 24 25.77 10.56 -4.55
C HIS A 24 27.17 10.43 -3.96
N LEU A 25 27.29 10.37 -2.65
CA LEU A 25 28.59 10.33 -1.95
C LEU A 25 29.27 8.94 -1.97
N ALA A 26 28.53 7.86 -2.11
CA ALA A 26 29.08 6.52 -2.09
C ALA A 26 29.65 6.11 -3.45
N GLU A 27 30.88 5.58 -3.48
CA GLU A 27 31.54 5.13 -4.72
C GLU A 27 31.02 3.79 -5.23
N SER A 28 30.83 2.81 -4.33
CA SER A 28 30.29 1.47 -4.68
C SER A 28 29.06 1.18 -3.86
N LYS A 29 27.92 1.04 -4.52
CA LYS A 29 26.62 0.99 -3.87
C LYS A 29 25.57 0.19 -4.62
N VAL A 30 24.63 -0.36 -3.87
CA VAL A 30 23.34 -0.80 -4.36
C VAL A 30 22.29 0.05 -3.63
N ILE A 31 21.29 0.53 -4.34
CA ILE A 31 20.24 1.38 -3.80
C ILE A 31 18.91 0.70 -4.11
N CYS A 32 18.05 0.59 -3.08
CA CYS A 32 16.69 0.09 -3.21
C CYS A 32 15.73 1.17 -2.73
N ASP A 33 14.78 1.57 -3.57
CA ASP A 33 13.64 2.39 -3.17
C ASP A 33 12.48 1.44 -2.82
N LEU A 34 12.13 1.39 -1.55
CA LEU A 34 11.06 0.56 -1.02
C LEU A 34 9.85 1.39 -0.58
N ASP A 35 9.77 2.65 -1.00
CA ASP A 35 8.60 3.50 -0.80
C ASP A 35 7.52 3.09 -1.82
N VAL A 36 6.57 2.26 -1.38
CA VAL A 36 5.56 1.66 -2.26
C VAL A 36 4.61 2.70 -2.82
N ASP A 37 4.30 3.74 -2.04
CA ASP A 37 3.32 4.77 -2.42
C ASP A 37 3.91 5.84 -3.34
N ALA A 38 5.18 6.21 -3.09
CA ALA A 38 5.85 7.27 -3.84
C ALA A 38 7.35 6.97 -4.05
N PRO A 39 7.71 6.04 -4.94
CA PRO A 39 9.09 5.67 -5.20
C PRO A 39 9.79 6.74 -6.06
N ASP A 40 10.08 7.89 -5.49
CA ASP A 40 10.58 9.09 -6.18
C ASP A 40 12.11 9.16 -6.33
N LEU A 41 12.85 8.19 -5.80
CA LEU A 41 14.31 8.21 -5.83
C LEU A 41 14.87 8.18 -7.25
N HIS A 42 14.18 7.52 -8.18
CA HIS A 42 14.54 7.47 -9.59
C HIS A 42 14.49 8.85 -10.28
N ILE A 43 13.63 9.76 -9.81
CA ILE A 43 13.54 11.13 -10.33
C ILE A 43 14.82 11.90 -10.03
N LEU A 44 15.37 11.74 -8.82
CA LEU A 44 16.58 12.42 -8.38
C LEU A 44 17.86 11.79 -8.95
N LEU A 45 17.91 10.48 -9.04
CA LEU A 45 19.11 9.75 -9.46
C LEU A 45 19.21 9.50 -10.96
N GLN A 46 18.09 9.63 -11.70
CA GLN A 46 17.99 9.45 -13.15
C GLN A 46 18.72 8.18 -13.65
N PRO A 47 18.37 6.99 -13.12
CA PRO A 47 19.05 5.76 -13.50
C PRO A 47 18.76 5.36 -14.95
N GLU A 48 19.68 4.65 -15.58
CA GLU A 48 19.39 3.93 -16.82
C GLU A 48 18.53 2.71 -16.52
N ILE A 49 17.29 2.70 -16.99
CA ILE A 49 16.36 1.58 -16.79
C ILE A 49 16.77 0.45 -17.74
N ARG A 50 17.26 -0.66 -17.19
CA ARG A 50 17.69 -1.85 -17.95
C ARG A 50 16.62 -2.92 -18.03
N GLU A 51 15.78 -3.02 -17.02
CA GLU A 51 14.75 -4.02 -16.93
C GLU A 51 13.51 -3.42 -16.26
N HIS A 52 12.34 -3.83 -16.72
CA HIS A 52 11.05 -3.46 -16.13
C HIS A 52 10.23 -4.73 -15.91
N THR A 53 9.99 -5.08 -14.65
CA THR A 53 9.14 -6.20 -14.27
C THR A 53 7.87 -5.68 -13.62
N PRO A 54 6.68 -5.98 -14.15
CA PRO A 54 5.43 -5.63 -13.50
C PRO A 54 5.34 -6.28 -12.12
N PHE A 55 5.07 -5.48 -11.10
CA PHE A 55 4.89 -5.97 -9.74
C PHE A 55 3.42 -5.78 -9.33
N ILE A 56 2.75 -6.89 -9.01
CA ILE A 56 1.38 -6.90 -8.51
C ILE A 56 1.42 -7.54 -7.14
N SER A 57 0.99 -6.83 -6.13
CA SER A 57 1.00 -7.28 -4.74
C SER A 57 -0.26 -6.79 -4.01
N GLY A 58 -0.45 -7.33 -2.79
CA GLY A 58 -1.56 -6.98 -1.93
C GLY A 58 -2.78 -7.84 -2.15
N HIS A 59 -3.82 -7.56 -1.37
CA HIS A 59 -5.11 -8.21 -1.41
C HIS A 59 -6.20 -7.13 -1.37
N SER A 60 -7.28 -7.37 -2.09
CA SER A 60 -8.49 -6.57 -1.98
C SER A 60 -9.61 -7.47 -1.47
N ALA A 61 -10.36 -7.00 -0.48
CA ALA A 61 -11.52 -7.71 0.02
C ALA A 61 -12.68 -7.58 -0.97
N ARG A 62 -13.56 -8.61 -1.01
CA ARG A 62 -14.76 -8.59 -1.83
C ARG A 62 -15.92 -9.16 -1.03
N ILE A 63 -17.09 -8.53 -1.08
CA ILE A 63 -18.31 -8.99 -0.42
C ILE A 63 -19.08 -9.93 -1.35
N ARG A 64 -19.38 -11.14 -0.88
CA ARG A 64 -20.32 -12.05 -1.53
C ARG A 64 -21.72 -11.61 -1.15
N GLN A 65 -22.44 -11.00 -2.10
CA GLN A 65 -23.75 -10.38 -1.87
C GLN A 65 -24.82 -11.39 -1.41
N ASP A 66 -24.74 -12.63 -1.90
CA ASP A 66 -25.70 -13.69 -1.55
C ASP A 66 -25.58 -14.14 -0.09
N ASP A 67 -24.39 -14.05 0.50
CA ASP A 67 -24.11 -14.41 1.89
C ASP A 67 -24.24 -13.22 2.84
N CYS A 68 -24.34 -12.02 2.29
CA CYS A 68 -24.30 -10.76 3.07
C CYS A 68 -25.64 -10.42 3.69
N ILE A 69 -25.72 -10.38 5.02
CA ILE A 69 -26.90 -9.93 5.76
C ILE A 69 -27.02 -8.42 5.89
N ARG A 70 -26.16 -7.65 5.24
CA ARG A 70 -26.19 -6.18 5.19
C ARG A 70 -26.13 -5.47 6.55
N CYS A 71 -25.46 -6.07 7.53
CA CYS A 71 -25.37 -5.53 8.89
C CYS A 71 -24.57 -4.23 9.04
N GLY A 72 -23.78 -3.83 8.04
CA GLY A 72 -22.98 -2.59 8.05
C GLY A 72 -21.67 -2.66 8.81
N GLN A 73 -21.40 -3.71 9.59
CA GLN A 73 -20.22 -3.81 10.46
C GLN A 73 -18.90 -3.62 9.70
N CYS A 74 -18.79 -4.11 8.48
CA CYS A 74 -17.60 -3.93 7.66
C CYS A 74 -17.36 -2.46 7.28
N ALA A 75 -18.41 -1.66 7.09
CA ALA A 75 -18.29 -0.23 6.82
C ALA A 75 -17.84 0.52 8.08
N ASP A 76 -18.43 0.21 9.24
CA ASP A 76 -18.08 0.84 10.51
C ASP A 76 -16.63 0.57 10.93
N LEU A 77 -16.08 -0.59 10.56
CA LEU A 77 -14.73 -1.03 10.92
C LEU A 77 -13.66 -0.59 9.92
N CYS A 78 -14.04 -0.11 8.74
CA CYS A 78 -13.09 0.23 7.69
C CYS A 78 -12.42 1.57 7.94
N ARG A 79 -11.20 1.57 8.45
CA ARG A 79 -10.39 2.78 8.68
C ARG A 79 -9.98 3.50 7.39
N PHE A 80 -10.14 2.87 6.24
CA PHE A 80 -9.80 3.40 4.91
C PHE A 80 -11.02 3.90 4.15
N GLU A 81 -12.21 3.83 4.77
CA GLU A 81 -13.48 4.25 4.16
C GLU A 81 -13.76 3.56 2.80
N ALA A 82 -13.17 2.38 2.59
CA ALA A 82 -13.28 1.63 1.34
C ALA A 82 -14.60 0.85 1.20
N VAL A 83 -15.40 0.76 2.26
CA VAL A 83 -16.69 0.04 2.25
C VAL A 83 -17.83 1.03 2.13
N ARG A 84 -18.53 1.02 1.00
CA ARG A 84 -19.59 1.97 0.70
C ARG A 84 -20.95 1.30 0.51
N PRO A 85 -22.06 1.97 0.90
CA PRO A 85 -23.38 1.51 0.54
C PRO A 85 -23.57 1.43 -0.98
N HIS A 86 -24.21 0.35 -1.46
CA HIS A 86 -24.50 0.14 -2.87
C HIS A 86 -25.68 -0.82 -3.04
N ASP A 87 -26.70 -0.42 -3.79
CA ASP A 87 -27.90 -1.22 -4.14
C ASP A 87 -28.53 -1.97 -2.94
N GLY A 88 -28.66 -1.28 -1.81
CA GLY A 88 -29.22 -1.85 -0.59
C GLY A 88 -28.30 -2.81 0.17
N GLY A 89 -27.02 -2.90 -0.23
CA GLY A 89 -25.96 -3.64 0.44
C GLY A 89 -24.71 -2.79 0.60
N PHE A 90 -23.55 -3.42 0.48
CA PHE A 90 -22.24 -2.77 0.54
C PHE A 90 -21.34 -3.30 -0.56
N LEU A 91 -20.45 -2.43 -1.07
CA LEU A 91 -19.34 -2.82 -1.92
C LEU A 91 -18.01 -2.33 -1.31
N ILE A 92 -16.93 -2.91 -1.77
CA ILE A 92 -15.57 -2.49 -1.40
C ILE A 92 -14.93 -1.91 -2.66
N ASP A 93 -14.46 -0.66 -2.55
CA ASP A 93 -13.83 0.07 -3.64
C ASP A 93 -12.29 -0.05 -3.64
N ASP A 94 -11.64 0.69 -4.51
CA ASP A 94 -10.19 0.70 -4.74
C ASP A 94 -9.37 1.36 -3.62
N HIS A 95 -10.02 1.97 -2.61
CA HIS A 95 -9.36 2.43 -1.38
C HIS A 95 -9.05 1.27 -0.42
N CYS A 96 -9.37 0.03 -0.79
CA CYS A 96 -9.13 -1.12 0.06
C CYS A 96 -7.64 -1.46 0.17
N GLU A 97 -7.08 -1.30 1.35
CA GLU A 97 -5.69 -1.61 1.68
C GLU A 97 -5.44 -3.09 2.08
N GLY A 98 -6.42 -3.96 1.88
CA GLY A 98 -6.26 -5.39 2.13
C GLY A 98 -5.94 -5.79 3.57
N CYS A 99 -6.25 -4.95 4.55
CA CYS A 99 -5.89 -5.18 5.97
C CYS A 99 -6.60 -6.38 6.62
N GLY A 100 -7.66 -6.92 6.00
CA GLY A 100 -8.36 -8.13 6.41
C GLY A 100 -9.26 -7.99 7.66
N VAL A 101 -9.42 -6.81 8.25
CA VAL A 101 -10.25 -6.60 9.44
C VAL A 101 -11.70 -6.98 9.18
N CYS A 102 -12.28 -6.49 8.08
CA CYS A 102 -13.67 -6.80 7.70
C CYS A 102 -13.87 -8.31 7.42
N VAL A 103 -12.87 -8.98 6.86
CA VAL A 103 -12.92 -10.44 6.62
C VAL A 103 -13.00 -11.22 7.94
N LYS A 104 -12.13 -10.86 8.89
CA LYS A 104 -12.05 -11.55 10.20
C LYS A 104 -13.26 -11.33 11.08
N LEU A 105 -13.89 -10.15 10.99
CA LEU A 105 -14.99 -9.75 11.85
C LEU A 105 -16.37 -9.88 11.21
N CYS A 106 -16.45 -10.35 9.96
CA CYS A 106 -17.73 -10.60 9.31
C CYS A 106 -18.45 -11.80 9.97
N PRO A 107 -19.63 -11.61 10.60
CA PRO A 107 -20.32 -12.70 11.30
C PRO A 107 -20.83 -13.80 10.36
N GLN A 108 -21.00 -13.48 9.07
CA GLN A 108 -21.42 -14.44 8.04
C GLN A 108 -20.27 -14.94 7.18
N GLN A 109 -19.03 -14.51 7.48
CA GLN A 109 -17.87 -14.81 6.64
C GLN A 109 -18.12 -14.50 5.14
N ALA A 110 -18.92 -13.49 4.86
CA ALA A 110 -19.33 -13.10 3.52
C ALA A 110 -18.27 -12.27 2.75
N ILE A 111 -17.10 -12.01 3.37
CA ILE A 111 -16.04 -11.21 2.77
C ILE A 111 -14.80 -12.08 2.57
#